data_e1bab73155e8ac20d994878cda12587a
#
_entry.id   e1bab73155e8ac20d994878cda12587a
#
_cell.length_a   1.000
_cell.length_b   1.000
_cell.length_c   1.000
_cell.angle_alpha   90.00
_cell.angle_beta   90.00
_cell.angle_gamma   90.00
#
_symmetry.space_group_name_H-M   'P 1'
#
loop_
_entity.id
_entity.type
_entity.pdbx_description
1 polymer ?
#
loop_
_entity_poly.entity_id
_entity_poly.type
_entity_poly.pdbx_seq_one_letter_code
_entity_poly.pdbx_strand_id
1 'polypeptide(L)'
;ALGWTEQDIIGRSLNELATGANEWLASNADAVRLSREAQYTLDEDLITASGNTVSVNLSVVPLNDVSDQFIGLLMVLEDLSAEKRVRGTMSRYMPKAVVDQVLQGDGEVLDGRAQTMTLLFTDIRGFTSIAETIGARATVTMLNEYFTDMVEEIDGHAGILDKYIGDAIMALFGVPFPGQQ
;
A
#
# COMPACT_ATOMS: atom_id res chain seq x y z
N ALA A 1 -13.31 11.46 11.73
CA ALA A 1 -12.72 10.94 10.50
C ALA A 1 -13.75 10.72 9.40
N LEU A 2 -14.86 10.02 9.64
CA LEU A 2 -15.86 9.67 8.62
C LEU A 2 -16.87 10.77 8.30
N GLY A 3 -16.81 11.92 8.98
CA GLY A 3 -17.71 13.05 8.78
C GLY A 3 -19.11 12.87 9.40
N TRP A 4 -19.34 11.76 10.09
CA TRP A 4 -20.57 11.55 10.88
C TRP A 4 -20.34 12.00 12.33
N THR A 5 -21.32 12.67 12.89
CA THR A 5 -21.37 12.98 14.31
C THR A 5 -22.15 11.87 15.05
N GLU A 6 -21.98 11.81 16.36
CA GLU A 6 -22.76 10.89 17.21
C GLU A 6 -24.27 11.05 17.02
N GLN A 7 -24.73 12.30 16.84
CA GLN A 7 -26.14 12.62 16.60
C GLN A 7 -26.66 12.13 15.23
N ASP A 8 -25.77 11.97 14.26
CA ASP A 8 -26.13 11.45 12.94
C ASP A 8 -26.33 9.93 12.93
N ILE A 9 -25.80 9.24 13.92
CA ILE A 9 -25.75 7.78 14.00
C ILE A 9 -26.73 7.20 15.01
N ILE A 10 -26.86 7.83 16.19
CA ILE A 10 -27.71 7.30 17.28
C ILE A 10 -29.16 7.19 16.84
N GLY A 11 -29.72 6.00 17.04
CA GLY A 11 -31.13 5.69 16.75
C GLY A 11 -31.42 5.42 15.27
N ARG A 12 -30.42 5.44 14.39
CA ARG A 12 -30.58 5.12 12.97
C ARG A 12 -30.15 3.70 12.65
N SER A 13 -30.81 3.11 11.68
CA SER A 13 -30.42 1.81 11.15
C SER A 13 -29.13 1.91 10.35
N LEU A 14 -28.25 0.89 10.46
CA LEU A 14 -27.05 0.82 9.63
C LEU A 14 -27.39 0.84 8.13
N ASN A 15 -28.49 0.23 7.72
CA ASN A 15 -28.95 0.23 6.33
C ASN A 15 -29.33 1.63 5.81
N GLU A 16 -29.70 2.55 6.70
CA GLU A 16 -29.95 3.95 6.34
C GLU A 16 -28.66 4.76 6.20
N LEU A 17 -27.60 4.35 6.88
CA LEU A 17 -26.31 5.01 6.88
C LEU A 17 -25.40 4.45 5.77
N ALA A 18 -25.46 3.13 5.57
CA ALA A 18 -24.64 2.38 4.63
C ALA A 18 -25.38 2.21 3.29
N THR A 19 -25.49 3.28 2.52
CA THR A 19 -26.18 3.29 1.22
C THR A 19 -25.21 3.37 0.05
N GLY A 20 -25.63 2.90 -1.12
CA GLY A 20 -24.84 2.97 -2.36
C GLY A 20 -23.52 2.22 -2.25
N ALA A 21 -22.41 2.90 -2.50
CA ALA A 21 -21.08 2.29 -2.43
C ALA A 21 -20.69 1.75 -1.04
N ASN A 22 -21.41 2.15 0.03
CA ASN A 22 -21.14 1.72 1.41
C ASN A 22 -22.00 0.52 1.86
N GLU A 23 -22.84 -0.06 1.00
CA GLU A 23 -23.73 -1.19 1.34
C GLU A 23 -22.98 -2.42 1.89
N TRP A 24 -21.70 -2.54 1.55
CA TRP A 24 -20.82 -3.59 2.07
C TRP A 24 -20.68 -3.56 3.61
N LEU A 25 -20.82 -2.38 4.26
CA LEU A 25 -20.85 -2.27 5.74
C LEU A 25 -22.03 -3.04 6.34
N ALA A 26 -23.22 -2.86 5.77
CA ALA A 26 -24.43 -3.55 6.22
C ALA A 26 -24.34 -5.06 5.95
N SER A 27 -23.79 -5.45 4.79
CA SER A 27 -23.57 -6.85 4.42
C SER A 27 -22.64 -7.57 5.40
N ASN A 28 -21.53 -6.93 5.79
CA ASN A 28 -20.61 -7.47 6.79
C ASN A 28 -21.28 -7.59 8.17
N ALA A 29 -22.06 -6.60 8.59
CA ALA A 29 -22.79 -6.63 9.85
C ALA A 29 -23.83 -7.77 9.88
N ASP A 30 -24.58 -7.98 8.79
CA ASP A 30 -25.55 -9.06 8.67
C ASP A 30 -24.87 -10.44 8.67
N ALA A 31 -23.73 -10.58 8.02
CA ALA A 31 -22.96 -11.82 8.03
C ALA A 31 -22.53 -12.20 9.46
N VAL A 32 -21.99 -11.26 10.24
CA VAL A 32 -21.59 -11.51 11.63
C VAL A 32 -22.80 -11.75 12.53
N ARG A 33 -23.92 -11.06 12.29
CA ARG A 33 -25.17 -11.28 13.04
C ARG A 33 -25.70 -12.70 12.85
N LEU A 34 -25.53 -13.29 11.65
CA LEU A 34 -25.97 -14.65 11.34
C LEU A 34 -24.98 -15.71 11.82
N SER A 35 -23.68 -15.54 11.53
CA SER A 35 -22.65 -16.51 11.86
C SER A 35 -22.25 -16.51 13.34
N ARG A 36 -22.36 -15.36 14.02
CA ARG A 36 -21.82 -15.11 15.37
C ARG A 36 -20.29 -15.17 15.43
N GLU A 37 -19.62 -15.09 14.31
CA GLU A 37 -18.17 -15.08 14.20
C GLU A 37 -17.68 -13.69 13.79
N ALA A 38 -16.55 -13.26 14.36
CA ALA A 38 -15.94 -11.97 14.01
C ALA A 38 -15.50 -11.97 12.55
N GLN A 39 -15.69 -10.85 11.85
CA GLN A 39 -15.28 -10.66 10.46
C GLN A 39 -14.39 -9.44 10.33
N TYR A 40 -13.37 -9.56 9.47
CA TYR A 40 -12.40 -8.52 9.19
C TYR A 40 -12.34 -8.29 7.68
N THR A 41 -12.50 -7.05 7.28
CA THR A 41 -12.39 -6.62 5.88
C THR A 41 -11.29 -5.58 5.80
N LEU A 42 -10.30 -5.80 4.96
CA LEU A 42 -9.10 -4.97 4.88
C LEU A 42 -9.11 -4.14 3.60
N ASP A 43 -8.69 -2.88 3.75
CA ASP A 43 -8.40 -1.98 2.64
C ASP A 43 -9.58 -1.73 1.68
N GLU A 44 -10.78 -1.51 2.24
CA GLU A 44 -11.96 -1.17 1.48
C GLU A 44 -12.19 0.33 1.38
N ASP A 45 -12.78 0.76 0.28
CA ASP A 45 -13.13 2.15 0.07
C ASP A 45 -14.46 2.49 0.74
N LEU A 46 -14.43 3.54 1.55
CA LEU A 46 -15.61 4.11 2.22
C LEU A 46 -15.88 5.53 1.71
N ILE A 47 -17.11 5.80 1.33
CA ILE A 47 -17.56 7.15 0.98
C ILE A 47 -18.03 7.84 2.24
N THR A 48 -17.36 8.93 2.63
CA THR A 48 -17.70 9.74 3.80
C THR A 48 -18.99 10.57 3.56
N ALA A 49 -19.57 11.12 4.62
CA ALA A 49 -20.72 12.02 4.52
C ALA A 49 -20.46 13.26 3.64
N SER A 50 -19.21 13.67 3.49
CA SER A 50 -18.80 14.78 2.61
C SER A 50 -18.57 14.35 1.14
N GLY A 51 -18.75 13.07 0.81
CA GLY A 51 -18.54 12.51 -0.52
C GLY A 51 -17.07 12.17 -0.85
N ASN A 52 -16.16 12.26 0.11
CA ASN A 52 -14.76 11.85 -0.08
C ASN A 52 -14.62 10.34 0.07
N THR A 53 -13.74 9.73 -0.71
CA THR A 53 -13.35 8.34 -0.54
C THR A 53 -12.21 8.25 0.46
N VAL A 54 -12.34 7.37 1.45
CA VAL A 54 -11.29 7.01 2.41
C VAL A 54 -11.10 5.50 2.41
N SER A 55 -9.86 5.05 2.51
CA SER A 55 -9.53 3.64 2.65
C SER A 55 -9.60 3.25 4.12
N VAL A 56 -10.32 2.18 4.42
CA VAL A 56 -10.53 1.74 5.80
C VAL A 56 -10.33 0.24 5.97
N ASN A 57 -9.89 -0.16 7.17
CA ASN A 57 -10.10 -1.52 7.67
C ASN A 57 -11.39 -1.55 8.48
N LEU A 58 -12.19 -2.58 8.29
CA LEU A 58 -13.39 -2.84 9.08
C LEU A 58 -13.20 -4.12 9.92
N SER A 59 -13.48 -4.00 11.21
CA SER A 59 -13.65 -5.14 12.12
C SER A 59 -15.07 -5.16 12.63
N VAL A 60 -15.77 -6.27 12.45
CA VAL A 60 -17.13 -6.48 12.99
C VAL A 60 -17.07 -7.66 13.94
N VAL A 61 -17.47 -7.42 15.20
CA VAL A 61 -17.37 -8.41 16.28
C VAL A 61 -18.74 -8.54 16.95
N PRO A 62 -19.26 -9.77 17.18
CA PRO A 62 -20.49 -9.95 17.93
C PRO A 62 -20.29 -9.57 19.41
N LEU A 63 -21.25 -8.88 19.98
CA LEU A 63 -21.28 -8.54 21.38
C LEU A 63 -22.29 -9.45 22.09
N ASN A 64 -21.83 -10.12 23.14
CA ASN A 64 -22.65 -10.94 24.00
C ASN A 64 -22.70 -10.35 25.43
N ASP A 65 -23.75 -10.59 26.14
CA ASP A 65 -23.85 -10.28 27.56
C ASP A 65 -23.11 -11.31 28.43
N VAL A 66 -23.17 -11.13 29.77
CA VAL A 66 -22.52 -12.01 30.73
C VAL A 66 -23.13 -13.45 30.76
N SER A 67 -24.29 -13.63 30.12
CA SER A 67 -24.99 -14.92 29.97
C SER A 67 -24.77 -15.51 28.55
N ASP A 68 -23.82 -15.01 27.82
CA ASP A 68 -23.50 -15.38 26.42
C ASP A 68 -24.65 -15.16 25.42
N GLN A 69 -25.60 -14.25 25.78
CA GLN A 69 -26.65 -13.86 24.85
C GLN A 69 -26.20 -12.70 23.96
N PHE A 70 -26.45 -12.85 22.68
CA PHE A 70 -26.14 -11.80 21.70
C PHE A 70 -26.95 -10.53 21.97
N ILE A 71 -26.24 -9.41 22.16
CA ILE A 71 -26.83 -8.10 22.41
C ILE A 71 -26.59 -7.09 21.30
N GLY A 72 -25.66 -7.37 20.37
CA GLY A 72 -25.36 -6.46 19.28
C GLY A 72 -24.07 -6.75 18.57
N LEU A 73 -23.61 -5.78 17.80
CA LEU A 73 -22.35 -5.80 17.06
C LEU A 73 -21.49 -4.60 17.45
N LEU A 74 -20.18 -4.82 17.56
CA LEU A 74 -19.18 -3.76 17.58
C LEU A 74 -18.57 -3.66 16.18
N MET A 75 -18.64 -2.47 15.58
CA MET A 75 -17.98 -2.17 14.32
C MET A 75 -16.87 -1.15 14.57
N VAL A 76 -15.66 -1.50 14.17
CA VAL A 76 -14.48 -0.62 14.25
C VAL A 76 -14.00 -0.32 12.85
N LEU A 77 -13.96 0.96 12.49
CA LEU A 77 -13.44 1.47 11.24
C LEU A 77 -12.12 2.19 11.50
N GLU A 78 -11.04 1.68 10.93
CA GLU A 78 -9.71 2.27 10.99
C GLU A 78 -9.41 2.99 9.67
N ASP A 79 -9.19 4.29 9.73
CA ASP A 79 -8.89 5.11 8.55
C ASP A 79 -7.40 5.01 8.17
N LEU A 80 -7.12 4.42 7.01
CA LEU A 80 -5.78 4.22 6.47
C LEU A 80 -5.28 5.37 5.58
N SER A 81 -6.10 6.41 5.37
CA SER A 81 -5.82 7.46 4.38
C SER A 81 -4.54 8.25 4.69
N ALA A 82 -4.25 8.47 5.96
CA ALA A 82 -3.02 9.16 6.37
C ALA A 82 -1.78 8.30 6.08
N GLU A 83 -1.80 7.02 6.45
CA GLU A 83 -0.71 6.08 6.20
C GLU A 83 -0.45 5.89 4.70
N LYS A 84 -1.49 5.65 3.91
CA LYS A 84 -1.38 5.53 2.44
C LYS A 84 -0.82 6.78 1.80
N ARG A 85 -1.22 7.97 2.27
CA ARG A 85 -0.71 9.24 1.76
C ARG A 85 0.77 9.43 2.07
N VAL A 86 1.20 9.11 3.31
CA VAL A 86 2.62 9.15 3.71
C VAL A 86 3.41 8.15 2.89
N ARG A 87 2.96 6.90 2.81
CA ARG A 87 3.58 5.83 2.01
C ARG A 87 3.71 6.24 0.54
N GLY A 88 2.64 6.76 -0.08
CA GLY A 88 2.64 7.21 -1.47
C GLY A 88 3.56 8.41 -1.73
N THR A 89 3.70 9.31 -0.76
CA THR A 89 4.63 10.43 -0.86
C THR A 89 6.07 9.96 -0.74
N MET A 90 6.38 9.11 0.25
CA MET A 90 7.73 8.57 0.47
C MET A 90 8.20 7.70 -0.70
N SER A 91 7.31 6.89 -1.30
CA SER A 91 7.63 6.02 -2.44
C SER A 91 8.05 6.77 -3.72
N ARG A 92 7.81 8.09 -3.78
CA ARG A 92 8.33 8.93 -4.87
C ARG A 92 9.81 9.29 -4.72
N TYR A 93 10.33 9.20 -3.50
CA TYR A 93 11.68 9.67 -3.16
C TYR A 93 12.56 8.56 -2.59
N MET A 94 11.98 7.42 -2.21
CA MET A 94 12.68 6.30 -1.57
C MET A 94 12.24 4.96 -2.17
N PRO A 95 13.14 3.98 -2.29
CA PRO A 95 12.79 2.61 -2.64
C PRO A 95 11.74 2.04 -1.65
N LYS A 96 10.80 1.24 -2.18
CA LYS A 96 9.69 0.66 -1.40
C LYS A 96 10.17 -0.06 -0.13
N ALA A 97 11.26 -0.83 -0.23
CA ALA A 97 11.83 -1.54 0.91
C ALA A 97 12.23 -0.62 2.07
N VAL A 98 12.74 0.59 1.76
CA VAL A 98 13.09 1.61 2.77
C VAL A 98 11.84 2.23 3.37
N VAL A 99 10.82 2.51 2.55
CA VAL A 99 9.53 3.05 3.00
C VAL A 99 8.85 2.08 3.97
N ASP A 100 8.79 0.80 3.61
CA ASP A 100 8.17 -0.23 4.44
C ASP A 100 8.88 -0.36 5.80
N GLN A 101 10.19 -0.24 5.84
CA GLN A 101 10.98 -0.28 7.07
C GLN A 101 10.75 0.95 7.96
N VAL A 102 10.72 2.16 7.37
CA VAL A 102 10.43 3.39 8.11
C VAL A 102 9.04 3.36 8.75
N LEU A 103 8.04 2.83 8.03
CA LEU A 103 6.66 2.74 8.52
C LEU A 103 6.45 1.64 9.56
N GLN A 104 7.30 0.62 9.61
CA GLN A 104 7.28 -0.42 10.66
C GLN A 104 7.81 0.05 12.01
N GLY A 105 8.32 1.27 12.10
CA GLY A 105 8.62 1.95 13.38
C GLY A 105 10.02 1.70 13.95
N ASP A 106 10.91 1.05 13.23
CA ASP A 106 12.32 1.01 13.59
C ASP A 106 12.97 2.37 13.30
N GLY A 107 12.80 3.32 14.22
CA GLY A 107 13.30 4.70 14.09
C GLY A 107 14.81 4.82 13.84
N GLU A 108 15.59 3.76 14.03
CA GLU A 108 17.01 3.68 13.71
C GLU A 108 17.30 3.66 12.18
N VAL A 109 16.30 3.52 11.33
CA VAL A 109 16.49 3.48 9.86
C VAL A 109 16.96 4.81 9.30
N LEU A 110 16.66 5.91 9.97
CA LEU A 110 17.09 7.25 9.55
C LEU A 110 18.45 7.65 10.12
N ASP A 111 18.94 6.93 11.12
CA ASP A 111 20.29 7.08 11.63
C ASP A 111 21.25 6.34 10.69
N GLY A 112 22.03 7.07 9.92
CA GLY A 112 23.00 6.50 8.97
C GLY A 112 23.93 5.50 9.65
N ARG A 113 24.00 4.27 9.16
CA ARG A 113 24.94 3.26 9.61
C ARG A 113 25.90 2.84 8.50
N ALA A 114 27.15 2.53 8.87
CA ALA A 114 28.10 1.96 7.93
C ALA A 114 27.70 0.53 7.59
N GLN A 115 27.53 0.24 6.30
CA GLN A 115 27.17 -1.10 5.81
C GLN A 115 27.92 -1.39 4.52
N THR A 116 28.35 -2.64 4.34
CA THR A 116 28.90 -3.11 3.07
C THR A 116 27.76 -3.37 2.09
N MET A 117 27.84 -2.79 0.90
CA MET A 117 26.87 -2.97 -0.17
C MET A 117 27.57 -3.18 -1.51
N THR A 118 26.87 -3.78 -2.44
CA THR A 118 27.31 -3.85 -3.84
C THR A 118 26.52 -2.84 -4.66
N LEU A 119 27.22 -2.02 -5.44
CA LEU A 119 26.66 -1.08 -6.40
C LEU A 119 26.75 -1.68 -7.80
N LEU A 120 25.62 -1.77 -8.50
CA LEU A 120 25.56 -2.16 -9.90
C LEU A 120 25.28 -0.92 -10.75
N PHE A 121 26.06 -0.72 -11.78
CA PHE A 121 25.81 0.21 -12.87
C PHE A 121 25.77 -0.55 -14.18
N THR A 122 24.71 -0.37 -14.96
CA THR A 122 24.60 -0.94 -16.31
C THR A 122 24.39 0.19 -17.31
N ASP A 123 24.75 -0.07 -18.57
CA ASP A 123 24.58 0.88 -19.67
C ASP A 123 24.32 0.10 -20.96
N ILE A 124 23.53 0.65 -21.89
CA ILE A 124 23.27 0.04 -23.20
C ILE A 124 24.38 0.43 -24.17
N ARG A 125 25.16 -0.56 -24.57
CA ARG A 125 26.27 -0.31 -25.49
C ARG A 125 25.80 0.26 -26.84
N GLY A 126 26.26 1.45 -27.17
CA GLY A 126 25.93 2.12 -28.42
C GLY A 126 24.51 2.69 -28.49
N PHE A 127 23.89 2.95 -27.35
CA PHE A 127 22.52 3.45 -27.24
C PHE A 127 22.23 4.64 -28.13
N THR A 128 23.10 5.65 -28.17
CA THR A 128 22.92 6.85 -29.01
C THR A 128 22.72 6.49 -30.49
N SER A 129 23.57 5.61 -31.03
CA SER A 129 23.46 5.17 -32.43
C SER A 129 22.20 4.32 -32.69
N ILE A 130 21.81 3.52 -31.72
CA ILE A 130 20.56 2.74 -31.79
C ILE A 130 19.37 3.70 -31.83
N ALA A 131 19.30 4.66 -30.89
CA ALA A 131 18.21 5.62 -30.76
C ALA A 131 18.08 6.51 -32.04
N GLU A 132 19.17 6.95 -32.61
CA GLU A 132 19.18 7.70 -33.88
C GLU A 132 18.65 6.86 -35.06
N THR A 133 18.92 5.54 -35.04
CA THR A 133 18.51 4.64 -36.11
C THR A 133 17.04 4.27 -36.05
N ILE A 134 16.51 3.95 -34.85
CA ILE A 134 15.15 3.44 -34.69
C ILE A 134 14.10 4.52 -34.43
N GLY A 135 14.54 5.73 -34.07
CA GLY A 135 13.70 6.89 -33.80
C GLY A 135 13.08 6.89 -32.43
N ALA A 136 12.55 8.04 -31.98
CA ALA A 136 12.16 8.30 -30.62
C ALA A 136 11.12 7.30 -30.04
N ARG A 137 10.07 6.99 -30.79
CA ARG A 137 8.99 6.10 -30.31
C ARG A 137 9.49 4.67 -30.07
N ALA A 138 10.27 4.13 -31.00
CA ALA A 138 10.82 2.78 -30.89
C ALA A 138 11.88 2.72 -29.78
N THR A 139 12.65 3.80 -29.57
CA THR A 139 13.60 3.92 -28.46
C THR A 139 12.92 3.82 -27.10
N VAL A 140 11.81 4.55 -26.91
CA VAL A 140 11.03 4.47 -25.65
C VAL A 140 10.47 3.08 -25.41
N THR A 141 9.95 2.41 -26.45
CA THR A 141 9.43 1.03 -26.33
C THR A 141 10.56 0.08 -25.93
N MET A 142 11.69 0.13 -26.62
CA MET A 142 12.88 -0.69 -26.34
C MET A 142 13.40 -0.45 -24.90
N LEU A 143 13.48 0.81 -24.46
CA LEU A 143 13.91 1.13 -23.09
C LEU A 143 12.95 0.58 -22.05
N ASN A 144 11.64 0.68 -22.27
CA ASN A 144 10.66 0.16 -21.33
C ASN A 144 10.75 -1.37 -21.19
N GLU A 145 10.91 -2.09 -22.31
CA GLU A 145 11.12 -3.54 -22.30
C GLU A 145 12.42 -3.89 -21.56
N TYR A 146 13.53 -3.28 -21.94
CA TYR A 146 14.84 -3.50 -21.30
C TYR A 146 14.80 -3.20 -19.79
N PHE A 147 14.20 -2.09 -19.38
CA PHE A 147 14.12 -1.73 -17.97
C PHE A 147 13.21 -2.66 -17.18
N THR A 148 12.13 -3.14 -17.80
CA THR A 148 11.24 -4.13 -17.16
C THR A 148 11.99 -5.42 -16.86
N ASP A 149 12.66 -5.99 -17.87
CA ASP A 149 13.43 -7.23 -17.72
C ASP A 149 14.56 -7.07 -16.67
N MET A 150 15.29 -5.95 -16.72
CA MET A 150 16.39 -5.69 -15.80
C MET A 150 15.91 -5.49 -14.35
N VAL A 151 14.77 -4.84 -14.14
CA VAL A 151 14.20 -4.64 -12.81
C VAL A 151 13.70 -5.95 -12.23
N GLU A 152 13.07 -6.80 -13.04
CA GLU A 152 12.66 -8.15 -12.62
C GLU A 152 13.87 -8.99 -12.16
N GLU A 153 14.99 -8.92 -12.86
CA GLU A 153 16.22 -9.61 -12.47
C GLU A 153 16.85 -9.02 -11.19
N ILE A 154 16.87 -7.69 -11.05
CA ILE A 154 17.37 -7.02 -9.85
C ILE A 154 16.54 -7.42 -8.62
N ASP A 155 15.21 -7.35 -8.73
CA ASP A 155 14.28 -7.70 -7.66
C ASP A 155 14.37 -9.20 -7.32
N GLY A 156 14.48 -10.06 -8.33
CA GLY A 156 14.64 -11.51 -8.17
C GLY A 156 15.90 -11.90 -7.39
N HIS A 157 16.92 -11.04 -7.38
CA HIS A 157 18.16 -11.21 -6.63
C HIS A 157 18.25 -10.35 -5.36
N ALA A 158 17.11 -9.92 -4.81
CA ALA A 158 17.01 -9.05 -3.63
C ALA A 158 17.79 -7.72 -3.77
N GLY A 159 17.93 -7.22 -5.00
CA GLY A 159 18.46 -5.91 -5.29
C GLY A 159 17.41 -4.82 -5.14
N ILE A 160 17.85 -3.60 -5.03
CA ILE A 160 16.99 -2.41 -5.00
C ILE A 160 17.39 -1.52 -6.16
N LEU A 161 16.43 -1.23 -7.06
CA LEU A 161 16.59 -0.20 -8.06
C LEU A 161 16.69 1.17 -7.36
N ASP A 162 17.80 1.88 -7.55
CA ASP A 162 17.95 3.25 -7.03
C ASP A 162 17.37 4.25 -8.03
N LYS A 163 17.89 4.26 -9.26
CA LYS A 163 17.42 5.17 -10.32
C LYS A 163 17.82 4.72 -11.72
N TYR A 164 17.15 5.31 -12.70
CA TYR A 164 17.59 5.32 -14.10
C TYR A 164 18.44 6.56 -14.39
N ILE A 165 19.50 6.41 -15.16
CA ILE A 165 20.40 7.49 -15.58
C ILE A 165 20.50 7.44 -17.10
N GLY A 166 19.51 8.04 -17.80
CA GLY A 166 19.37 7.87 -19.25
C GLY A 166 18.97 6.44 -19.60
N ASP A 167 19.85 5.73 -20.30
CA ASP A 167 19.73 4.30 -20.64
C ASP A 167 20.46 3.38 -19.64
N ALA A 168 21.04 3.96 -18.60
CA ALA A 168 21.72 3.24 -17.54
C ALA A 168 20.81 2.95 -16.34
N ILE A 169 21.13 1.90 -15.60
CA ILE A 169 20.49 1.53 -14.34
C ILE A 169 21.52 1.60 -13.22
N MET A 170 21.13 2.18 -12.09
CA MET A 170 21.85 2.06 -10.83
C MET A 170 21.02 1.22 -9.85
N ALA A 171 21.63 0.15 -9.33
CA ALA A 171 20.99 -0.74 -8.35
C ALA A 171 21.93 -1.05 -7.19
N LEU A 172 21.35 -1.39 -6.05
CA LEU A 172 22.00 -1.66 -4.77
C LEU A 172 21.68 -3.07 -4.31
N PHE A 173 22.66 -3.78 -3.78
CA PHE A 173 22.48 -5.10 -3.18
C PHE A 173 23.08 -5.13 -1.76
N GLY A 174 22.43 -5.85 -0.86
CA GLY A 174 22.82 -5.94 0.55
C GLY A 174 22.32 -4.77 1.40
N VAL A 175 21.37 -4.00 0.92
CA VAL A 175 20.69 -2.92 1.63
C VAL A 175 19.17 -3.04 1.45
N PRO A 176 18.36 -2.56 2.40
CA PRO A 176 18.71 -2.08 3.75
C PRO A 176 19.13 -3.23 4.67
N PHE A 177 18.92 -4.46 4.25
CA PHE A 177 19.31 -5.66 5.00
C PHE A 177 20.60 -6.25 4.43
N PRO A 178 21.55 -6.69 5.29
CA PRO A 178 22.68 -7.48 4.80
C PRO A 178 22.13 -8.73 4.12
N GLY A 179 22.53 -8.97 2.87
CA GLY A 179 22.09 -10.11 2.07
C GLY A 179 22.31 -11.42 2.84
N GLN A 180 21.31 -12.30 2.80
CA GLN A 180 21.57 -13.71 3.10
C GLN A 180 22.46 -14.23 1.95
N GLN A 181 23.71 -14.56 2.25
CA GLN A 181 24.63 -15.26 1.35
C GLN A 181 24.15 -16.68 1.12
#